data_47d5fdc68fb78afad0b695c11a142947
#
_entry.id   47d5fdc68fb78afad0b695c11a142947
#
_cell.length_a   1.000
_cell.length_b   1.000
_cell.length_c   1.000
_cell.angle_alpha   90.00
_cell.angle_beta   90.00
_cell.angle_gamma   90.00
#
_symmetry.space_group_name_H-M   'P 1'
#
loop_
_entity.id
_entity.type
_entity.pdbx_description
1 polymer ?
#
loop_
_entity_poly.entity_id
_entity_poly.type
_entity_poly.pdbx_seq_one_letter_code
_entity_poly.pdbx_strand_id
1 'polypeptide(L)'
;VGSTFIRHYYGIDTALKLLEFAVNGNEAVTSQNVIEETFFKLLYLETERLFGKTGKGIVKEKFRSHPEKYQKVKAYMTKFLIGGINAGSIVLLENNEHIIHEFVEIAYHYSLLPNDALIAATCKYHGIQKIVTFDANFKDVDYLNIVKPEQI
;
A
#
# COMPACT_ATOMS: atom_id res chain seq x y z
N VAL A 1 -5.37 -18.62 -10.26
CA VAL A 1 -5.16 -17.21 -10.52
C VAL A 1 -6.20 -16.42 -9.75
N GLY A 2 -5.82 -15.75 -8.73
CA GLY A 2 -6.69 -14.89 -7.93
C GLY A 2 -6.12 -13.49 -7.83
N SER A 3 -6.87 -12.60 -7.21
CA SER A 3 -6.40 -11.25 -6.92
C SER A 3 -5.43 -11.28 -5.74
N THR A 4 -4.39 -10.46 -5.83
CA THR A 4 -3.40 -10.29 -4.76
C THR A 4 -3.40 -8.83 -4.32
N PHE A 5 -3.61 -8.61 -3.02
CA PHE A 5 -3.58 -7.29 -2.44
C PHE A 5 -2.13 -6.83 -2.27
N ILE A 6 -1.81 -5.69 -2.85
CA ILE A 6 -0.47 -5.12 -2.78
C ILE A 6 -0.48 -3.97 -1.79
N ARG A 7 0.26 -4.12 -0.70
CA ARG A 7 0.40 -3.09 0.31
C ARG A 7 1.69 -2.27 0.16
N HIS A 8 2.78 -2.91 -0.26
CA HIS A 8 4.07 -2.23 -0.33
C HIS A 8 4.53 -2.05 -1.77
N TYR A 9 4.66 -0.80 -2.19
CA TYR A 9 5.02 -0.39 -3.55
C TYR A 9 6.36 0.33 -3.62
N TYR A 10 7.14 0.35 -2.55
CA TYR A 10 8.35 1.17 -2.53
C TYR A 10 9.52 0.48 -3.23
N GLY A 11 10.27 1.31 -3.96
CA GLY A 11 11.48 0.89 -4.63
C GLY A 11 11.25 0.47 -6.07
N ILE A 12 12.26 0.74 -6.89
CA ILE A 12 12.23 0.44 -8.34
C ILE A 12 12.06 -1.06 -8.60
N ASP A 13 12.78 -1.88 -7.84
CA ASP A 13 12.71 -3.34 -8.02
C ASP A 13 11.32 -3.90 -7.73
N THR A 14 10.67 -3.41 -6.68
CA THR A 14 9.29 -3.80 -6.36
C THR A 14 8.33 -3.34 -7.46
N ALA A 15 8.51 -2.13 -7.98
CA ALA A 15 7.69 -1.60 -9.05
C ALA A 15 7.80 -2.46 -10.33
N LEU A 16 9.02 -2.83 -10.71
CA LEU A 16 9.27 -3.68 -11.88
C LEU A 16 8.66 -5.07 -11.72
N LYS A 17 8.82 -5.68 -10.56
CA LYS A 17 8.23 -6.99 -10.25
C LYS A 17 6.70 -6.96 -10.30
N LEU A 18 6.09 -5.89 -9.82
CA LEU A 18 4.63 -5.72 -9.87
C LEU A 18 4.12 -5.60 -11.31
N LEU A 19 4.87 -4.91 -12.18
CA LEU A 19 4.54 -4.83 -13.60
C LEU A 19 4.62 -6.20 -14.25
N GLU A 20 5.68 -6.96 -14.00
CA GLU A 20 5.80 -8.35 -14.48
C GLU A 20 4.67 -9.24 -13.96
N PHE A 21 4.33 -9.10 -12.69
CA PHE A 21 3.23 -9.83 -12.05
C PHE A 21 1.90 -9.57 -12.76
N ALA A 22 1.59 -8.31 -13.06
CA ALA A 22 0.38 -7.94 -13.77
C ALA A 22 0.36 -8.45 -15.22
N VAL A 23 1.50 -8.36 -15.92
CA VAL A 23 1.65 -8.85 -17.31
C VAL A 23 1.46 -10.37 -17.40
N ASN A 24 1.86 -11.12 -16.36
CA ASN A 24 1.72 -12.58 -16.32
C ASN A 24 0.30 -13.06 -15.96
N GLY A 25 -0.70 -12.19 -16.05
CA GLY A 25 -2.11 -12.55 -15.87
C GLY A 25 -2.59 -12.59 -14.43
N ASN A 26 -1.80 -12.07 -13.49
CA ASN A 26 -2.21 -11.92 -12.10
C ASN A 26 -2.88 -10.56 -11.91
N GLU A 27 -3.88 -10.51 -11.07
CA GLU A 27 -4.54 -9.26 -10.74
C GLU A 27 -3.93 -8.65 -9.47
N ALA A 28 -3.30 -7.49 -9.61
CA ALA A 28 -2.81 -6.70 -8.50
C ALA A 28 -3.90 -5.72 -8.07
N VAL A 29 -4.27 -5.76 -6.81
CA VAL A 29 -5.31 -4.88 -6.25
C VAL A 29 -4.75 -4.10 -5.07
N THR A 30 -5.32 -2.93 -4.80
CA THR A 30 -4.95 -2.09 -3.66
C THR A 30 -6.14 -1.27 -3.20
N SER A 31 -5.96 -0.48 -2.15
CA SER A 31 -7.00 0.40 -1.61
C SER A 31 -6.48 1.82 -1.43
N GLN A 32 -7.40 2.76 -1.27
CA GLN A 32 -7.07 4.18 -1.11
C GLN A 32 -6.16 4.45 0.09
N ASN A 33 -6.40 3.78 1.21
CA ASN A 33 -5.56 3.95 2.40
C ASN A 33 -4.12 3.48 2.20
N VAL A 34 -3.90 2.47 1.36
CA VAL A 34 -2.54 2.02 0.98
C VAL A 34 -1.86 3.05 0.08
N ILE A 35 -2.58 3.66 -0.84
CA ILE A 35 -2.05 4.75 -1.68
C ILE A 35 -1.58 5.91 -0.82
N GLU A 36 -2.40 6.33 0.14
CA GLU A 36 -2.07 7.40 1.08
C GLU A 36 -0.85 7.04 1.96
N GLU A 37 -0.83 5.84 2.51
CA GLU A 37 0.30 5.33 3.30
C GLU A 37 1.60 5.32 2.48
N THR A 38 1.53 4.85 1.25
CA THR A 38 2.67 4.81 0.34
C THR A 38 3.20 6.22 0.05
N PHE A 39 2.30 7.15 -0.24
CA PHE A 39 2.68 8.54 -0.48
C PHE A 39 3.39 9.14 0.74
N PHE A 40 2.82 8.96 1.93
CA PHE A 40 3.46 9.44 3.16
C PHE A 40 4.83 8.81 3.39
N LYS A 41 4.95 7.50 3.19
CA LYS A 41 6.22 6.78 3.36
C LYS A 41 7.29 7.27 2.39
N LEU A 42 6.93 7.55 1.15
CA LEU A 42 7.86 8.10 0.16
C LEU A 42 8.30 9.52 0.54
N LEU A 43 7.39 10.35 1.03
CA LEU A 43 7.74 11.67 1.55
C LEU A 43 8.71 11.58 2.73
N TYR A 44 8.47 10.62 3.61
CA TYR A 44 9.32 10.35 4.77
C TYR A 44 10.76 9.97 4.34
N LEU A 45 10.88 9.01 3.44
CA LEU A 45 12.17 8.55 2.92
C LEU A 45 12.92 9.66 2.17
N GLU A 46 12.21 10.45 1.38
CA GLU A 46 12.80 11.56 0.63
C GLU A 46 13.25 12.70 1.57
N THR A 47 12.49 12.97 2.62
CA THR A 47 12.88 13.94 3.64
C THR A 47 14.19 13.54 4.32
N GLU A 48 14.32 12.26 4.66
CA GLU A 48 15.56 11.73 5.24
C GLU A 48 16.74 11.89 4.26
N ARG A 49 16.52 11.56 2.99
CA ARG A 49 17.54 11.71 1.95
C ARG A 49 17.97 13.16 1.75
N LEU A 50 17.02 14.08 1.71
CA LEU A 50 17.27 15.49 1.42
C LEU A 50 17.87 16.25 2.61
N PHE A 51 17.44 15.94 3.83
CA PHE A 51 17.75 16.75 5.01
C PHE A 51 18.50 16.00 6.11
N GLY A 52 18.70 14.70 5.97
CA GLY A 52 19.37 13.86 6.98
C GLY A 52 18.60 13.69 8.29
N LYS A 53 17.34 14.15 8.32
CA LYS A 53 16.44 14.11 9.47
C LYS A 53 15.12 13.51 9.07
N THR A 54 14.43 12.91 10.01
CA THR A 54 13.12 12.33 9.76
C THR A 54 12.22 12.42 10.99
N GLY A 55 10.93 12.20 10.79
CA GLY A 55 9.85 12.28 11.76
C GLY A 55 8.65 12.98 11.15
N LYS A 56 7.44 12.68 11.63
CA LYS A 56 6.19 13.27 11.09
C LYS A 56 6.21 14.79 11.05
N GLY A 57 6.68 15.43 12.12
CA GLY A 57 6.76 16.90 12.20
C GLY A 57 7.74 17.48 11.19
N ILE A 58 8.87 16.83 10.98
CA ILE A 58 9.90 17.25 10.03
C ILE A 58 9.41 17.09 8.61
N VAL A 59 8.79 15.96 8.26
CA VAL A 59 8.19 15.71 6.94
C VAL A 59 7.17 16.80 6.63
N LYS A 60 6.26 17.05 7.55
CA LYS A 60 5.23 18.10 7.42
C LYS A 60 5.83 19.47 7.15
N GLU A 61 6.81 19.86 7.98
CA GLU A 61 7.50 21.16 7.84
C GLU A 61 8.20 21.29 6.50
N LYS A 62 9.03 20.30 6.15
CA LYS A 62 9.87 20.34 4.95
C LYS A 62 9.05 20.25 3.67
N PHE A 63 8.05 19.37 3.62
CA PHE A 63 7.19 19.25 2.44
C PHE A 63 6.35 20.51 2.23
N ARG A 64 5.78 21.08 3.29
CA ARG A 64 5.00 22.33 3.18
C ARG A 64 5.84 23.52 2.75
N SER A 65 7.08 23.59 3.20
CA SER A 65 8.00 24.70 2.88
C SER A 65 8.67 24.54 1.51
N HIS A 66 8.93 23.32 1.08
CA HIS A 66 9.73 23.01 -0.10
C HIS A 66 9.13 21.87 -0.94
N PRO A 67 7.85 21.95 -1.37
CA PRO A 67 7.24 20.87 -2.14
C PRO A 67 7.98 20.58 -3.47
N GLU A 68 8.65 21.58 -4.04
CA GLU A 68 9.43 21.47 -5.26
C GLU A 68 10.62 20.51 -5.15
N LYS A 69 11.09 20.24 -3.93
CA LYS A 69 12.19 19.28 -3.69
C LYS A 69 11.76 17.83 -3.73
N TYR A 70 10.45 17.57 -3.76
CA TYR A 70 9.87 16.23 -3.70
C TYR A 70 9.36 15.73 -5.07
N GLN A 71 9.99 16.18 -6.17
CA GLN A 71 9.55 15.84 -7.52
C GLN A 71 9.69 14.34 -7.83
N LYS A 72 10.68 13.66 -7.24
CA LYS A 72 10.83 12.21 -7.38
C LYS A 72 9.62 11.45 -6.81
N VAL A 73 9.14 11.88 -5.66
CA VAL A 73 7.94 11.30 -5.02
C VAL A 73 6.71 11.55 -5.89
N LYS A 74 6.54 12.78 -6.37
CA LYS A 74 5.44 13.13 -7.29
C LYS A 74 5.46 12.25 -8.53
N ALA A 75 6.63 12.10 -9.16
CA ALA A 75 6.80 11.29 -10.37
C ALA A 75 6.44 9.81 -10.10
N TYR A 76 6.90 9.25 -8.98
CA TYR A 76 6.56 7.88 -8.61
C TYR A 76 5.05 7.69 -8.45
N MET A 77 4.41 8.57 -7.68
CA MET A 77 2.96 8.49 -7.45
C MET A 77 2.17 8.63 -8.74
N THR A 78 2.49 9.62 -9.58
CA THR A 78 1.71 9.91 -10.79
C THR A 78 2.00 8.93 -11.93
N LYS A 79 3.24 8.57 -12.16
CA LYS A 79 3.63 7.71 -13.30
C LYS A 79 3.44 6.23 -12.98
N PHE A 80 3.75 5.79 -11.76
CA PHE A 80 3.69 4.38 -11.39
C PHE A 80 2.33 4.01 -10.79
N LEU A 81 1.94 4.58 -9.65
CA LEU A 81 0.70 4.19 -8.98
C LEU A 81 -0.55 4.65 -9.74
N ILE A 82 -0.68 5.94 -9.98
CA ILE A 82 -1.85 6.48 -10.67
C ILE A 82 -1.86 6.00 -12.13
N GLY A 83 -0.70 5.99 -12.78
CA GLY A 83 -0.56 5.46 -14.12
C GLY A 83 -0.92 3.97 -14.22
N GLY A 84 -0.51 3.17 -13.24
CA GLY A 84 -0.87 1.75 -13.15
C GLY A 84 -2.37 1.53 -12.97
N ILE A 85 -3.02 2.34 -12.15
CA ILE A 85 -4.48 2.30 -11.96
C ILE A 85 -5.20 2.68 -13.26
N ASN A 86 -4.79 3.76 -13.89
CA ASN A 86 -5.39 4.23 -15.15
C ASN A 86 -5.23 3.23 -16.28
N ALA A 87 -4.12 2.51 -16.33
CA ALA A 87 -3.85 1.47 -17.33
C ALA A 87 -4.52 0.12 -17.03
N GLY A 88 -5.13 -0.03 -15.84
CA GLY A 88 -5.74 -1.29 -15.41
C GLY A 88 -4.74 -2.33 -14.90
N SER A 89 -3.47 -1.99 -14.75
CA SER A 89 -2.45 -2.89 -14.19
C SER A 89 -2.60 -3.07 -12.69
N ILE A 90 -3.20 -2.09 -12.02
CA ILE A 90 -3.51 -2.12 -10.59
C ILE A 90 -4.99 -1.76 -10.46
N VAL A 91 -5.76 -2.61 -9.79
CA VAL A 91 -7.17 -2.36 -9.54
C VAL A 91 -7.34 -1.69 -8.17
N LEU A 92 -7.95 -0.52 -8.14
CA LEU A 92 -8.28 0.16 -6.91
C LEU A 92 -9.61 -0.38 -6.38
N LEU A 93 -9.55 -1.02 -5.23
CA LEU A 93 -10.74 -1.53 -4.56
C LEU A 93 -11.49 -0.41 -3.86
N GLU A 94 -12.79 -0.37 -4.06
CA GLU A 94 -13.64 0.61 -3.41
C GLU A 94 -13.90 0.23 -1.96
N ASN A 95 -13.95 1.23 -1.10
CA ASN A 95 -14.39 1.10 0.27
C ASN A 95 -15.93 1.22 0.32
N ASN A 96 -16.54 0.57 1.32
CA ASN A 96 -17.97 0.65 1.49
C ASN A 96 -18.37 0.50 2.97
N GLU A 97 -19.65 0.64 3.23
CA GLU A 97 -20.21 0.58 4.57
C GLU A 97 -19.97 -0.76 5.26
N HIS A 98 -20.03 -1.86 4.53
CA HIS A 98 -19.75 -3.20 5.04
C HIS A 98 -18.34 -3.32 5.60
N ILE A 99 -17.36 -2.83 4.85
CA ILE A 99 -15.96 -2.83 5.28
C ILE A 99 -15.79 -2.02 6.56
N ILE A 100 -16.43 -0.85 6.62
CA ILE A 100 -16.37 0.03 7.80
C ILE A 100 -17.01 -0.63 9.03
N HIS A 101 -18.13 -1.34 8.87
CA HIS A 101 -18.76 -2.05 9.98
C HIS A 101 -17.93 -3.22 10.52
N GLU A 102 -17.21 -3.92 9.65
CA GLU A 102 -16.41 -5.09 10.04
C GLU A 102 -15.03 -4.76 10.58
N PHE A 103 -14.39 -3.68 10.13
CA PHE A 103 -12.96 -3.49 10.42
C PHE A 103 -12.66 -3.31 11.92
N VAL A 104 -13.57 -2.75 12.69
CA VAL A 104 -13.40 -2.62 14.15
C VAL A 104 -13.40 -3.99 14.81
N GLU A 105 -14.33 -4.87 14.43
CA GLU A 105 -14.38 -6.25 14.94
C GLU A 105 -13.11 -7.02 14.56
N ILE A 106 -12.63 -6.86 13.34
CA ILE A 106 -11.39 -7.48 12.86
C ILE A 106 -10.18 -6.96 13.65
N ALA A 107 -10.14 -5.65 13.93
CA ALA A 107 -9.08 -5.05 14.74
C ALA A 107 -8.97 -5.71 16.11
N TYR A 108 -10.09 -5.88 16.80
CA TYR A 108 -10.11 -6.51 18.13
C TYR A 108 -9.86 -8.00 18.07
N HIS A 109 -10.42 -8.68 17.07
CA HIS A 109 -10.27 -10.13 16.94
C HIS A 109 -8.80 -10.55 16.69
N TYR A 110 -8.09 -9.82 15.84
CA TYR A 110 -6.72 -10.13 15.46
C TYR A 110 -5.68 -9.22 16.11
N SER A 111 -6.08 -8.31 16.97
CA SER A 111 -5.20 -7.31 17.61
C SER A 111 -4.45 -6.46 16.58
N LEU A 112 -5.15 -6.04 15.54
CA LEU A 112 -4.60 -5.19 14.47
C LEU A 112 -4.83 -3.71 14.76
N LEU A 113 -3.85 -2.88 14.43
CA LEU A 113 -4.05 -1.44 14.43
C LEU A 113 -5.05 -1.02 13.33
N PRO A 114 -5.69 0.15 13.44
CA PRO A 114 -6.79 0.53 12.56
C PRO A 114 -6.51 0.40 11.07
N ASN A 115 -5.34 0.85 10.59
CA ASN A 115 -5.02 0.76 9.18
C ASN A 115 -4.89 -0.69 8.69
N ASP A 116 -4.22 -1.53 9.47
CA ASP A 116 -4.08 -2.96 9.16
C ASP A 116 -5.44 -3.67 9.20
N ALA A 117 -6.27 -3.34 10.18
CA ALA A 117 -7.62 -3.88 10.28
C ALA A 117 -8.49 -3.48 9.07
N LEU A 118 -8.35 -2.25 8.59
CA LEU A 118 -9.08 -1.79 7.41
C LEU A 118 -8.63 -2.55 6.15
N ILE A 119 -7.33 -2.79 6.00
CA ILE A 119 -6.79 -3.62 4.92
C ILE A 119 -7.34 -5.05 5.00
N ALA A 120 -7.29 -5.67 6.18
CA ALA A 120 -7.81 -7.01 6.39
C ALA A 120 -9.32 -7.11 6.09
N ALA A 121 -10.10 -6.11 6.51
CA ALA A 121 -11.53 -6.02 6.22
C ALA A 121 -11.80 -5.87 4.72
N THR A 122 -11.02 -5.06 4.04
CA THR A 122 -11.10 -4.87 2.58
C THR A 122 -10.83 -6.19 1.85
N CYS A 123 -9.78 -6.90 2.25
CA CYS A 123 -9.45 -8.21 1.69
C CYS A 123 -10.58 -9.22 1.92
N LYS A 124 -11.14 -9.26 3.13
CA LYS A 124 -12.25 -10.16 3.45
C LYS A 124 -13.48 -9.91 2.58
N TYR A 125 -13.88 -8.66 2.48
CA TYR A 125 -15.04 -8.26 1.68
C TYR A 125 -14.90 -8.64 0.20
N HIS A 126 -13.71 -8.41 -0.38
CA HIS A 126 -13.44 -8.67 -1.79
C HIS A 126 -12.95 -10.10 -2.06
N GLY A 127 -12.90 -10.98 -1.06
CA GLY A 127 -12.46 -12.38 -1.23
C GLY A 127 -10.98 -12.52 -1.56
N ILE A 128 -10.16 -11.58 -1.13
CA ILE A 128 -8.71 -11.58 -1.37
C ILE A 128 -8.04 -12.44 -0.30
N GLN A 129 -7.24 -13.42 -0.73
CA GLN A 129 -6.55 -14.35 0.16
C GLN A 129 -5.04 -14.15 0.23
N LYS A 130 -4.48 -13.33 -0.66
CA LYS A 130 -3.03 -13.07 -0.71
C LYS A 130 -2.75 -11.59 -0.51
N ILE A 131 -1.79 -11.28 0.35
CA ILE A 131 -1.33 -9.92 0.61
C ILE A 131 0.18 -9.84 0.46
N VAL A 132 0.66 -8.91 -0.36
CA VAL A 132 2.09 -8.60 -0.49
C VAL A 132 2.43 -7.51 0.51
N THR A 133 3.22 -7.84 1.51
CA THR A 133 3.61 -6.93 2.57
C THR A 133 4.93 -7.34 3.21
N PHE A 134 5.69 -6.38 3.72
CA PHE A 134 6.82 -6.62 4.62
C PHE A 134 6.38 -6.87 6.06
N ASP A 135 5.12 -6.57 6.38
CA ASP A 135 4.61 -6.57 7.73
C ASP A 135 4.07 -7.95 8.13
N ALA A 136 4.59 -8.48 9.23
CA ALA A 136 4.17 -9.75 9.79
C ALA A 136 2.86 -9.66 10.61
N ASN A 137 2.29 -8.46 10.78
CA ASN A 137 1.08 -8.27 11.59
C ASN A 137 -0.11 -9.07 11.09
N PHE A 138 -0.14 -9.43 9.81
CA PHE A 138 -1.21 -10.22 9.19
C PHE A 138 -1.09 -11.73 9.39
N LYS A 139 -0.03 -12.22 10.02
CA LYS A 139 0.25 -13.66 10.17
C LYS A 139 -0.87 -14.45 10.86
N ASP A 140 -1.58 -13.82 11.78
CA ASP A 140 -2.65 -14.45 12.55
C ASP A 140 -4.03 -14.26 11.92
N VAL A 141 -4.12 -13.57 10.80
CA VAL A 141 -5.36 -13.40 10.05
C VAL A 141 -5.58 -14.67 9.22
N ASP A 142 -6.51 -15.49 9.65
CA ASP A 142 -6.66 -16.88 9.18
C ASP A 142 -7.05 -17.02 7.69
N TYR A 143 -7.63 -15.99 7.09
CA TYR A 143 -7.99 -15.97 5.68
C TYR A 143 -6.96 -15.29 4.76
N LEU A 144 -5.84 -14.79 5.30
CA LEU A 144 -4.80 -14.11 4.52
C LEU A 144 -3.49 -14.89 4.53
N ASN A 145 -2.89 -15.02 3.36
CA ASN A 145 -1.54 -15.56 3.18
C ASN A 145 -0.59 -14.42 2.84
N ILE A 146 0.45 -14.25 3.65
CA ILE A 146 1.47 -13.23 3.42
C ILE A 146 2.43 -13.70 2.33
N VAL A 147 2.62 -12.84 1.33
CA VAL A 147 3.66 -12.96 0.32
C VAL A 147 4.63 -11.81 0.52
N LYS A 148 5.90 -12.12 0.76
CA LYS A 148 6.90 -11.06 0.89
C LYS A 148 7.19 -10.44 -0.47
N PRO A 149 7.45 -9.10 -0.55
CA PRO A 149 7.71 -8.44 -1.83
C PRO A 149 8.83 -9.08 -2.66
N GLU A 150 9.85 -9.64 -2.02
CA GLU A 150 10.93 -10.35 -2.70
C GLU A 150 10.51 -11.69 -3.30
N GLN A 151 9.33 -12.21 -2.97
CA GLN A 151 8.80 -13.50 -3.44
C GLN A 151 7.88 -13.38 -4.66
N ILE A 152 7.65 -12.16 -5.14
CA ILE A 152 6.80 -11.92 -6.31
C ILE A 152 7.53 -12.34 -7.59
#